data_57d65bc31122cd5a17aca1e9d766467d
#
_entry.id   57d65bc31122cd5a17aca1e9d766467d
#
_cell.length_a   1.000
_cell.length_b   1.000
_cell.length_c   1.000
_cell.angle_alpha   90.00
_cell.angle_beta   90.00
_cell.angle_gamma   90.00
#
_symmetry.space_group_name_H-M   'P 1'
#
loop_
_entity.id
_entity.type
_entity.pdbx_description
1 polymer ?
#
loop_
_entity_poly.entity_id
_entity_poly.type
_entity_poly.pdbx_seq_one_letter_code
_entity_poly.pdbx_strand_id
1 'polypeptide(L)'
;MSDSGFKVHSMELGPMENFVYLIEDIASHRCAVVDPAWEVGQIVARANQHNLDITDILLTHSHNDHINGIEDLLNHAHAEVHLLKPEYEFWAHELDKPSLHHGGDELTLGETTIKILHTPGHTPGSACYQLGNEIITGDTLFVFGCGRCDMSGGNPEHMFETLKDMKQRLPQDMLIHPGHNYSVKETCTLADQLEGNPFMHYEDAETFVNYRMHVHDRTRNEPYDAISKQQLKIANLL
;
A
#
# COMPACT_ATOMS: atom_id res chain seq x y z
N MET A 1 -8.44 -7.22 -24.24
CA MET A 1 -7.58 -6.72 -23.16
C MET A 1 -7.40 -5.26 -23.47
N SER A 2 -7.92 -4.35 -22.64
CA SER A 2 -7.60 -2.94 -22.77
C SER A 2 -6.10 -2.82 -22.52
N ASP A 3 -5.37 -2.24 -23.47
CA ASP A 3 -3.95 -1.92 -23.27
C ASP A 3 -3.93 -0.85 -22.16
N SER A 4 -3.67 -1.27 -20.94
CA SER A 4 -3.47 -0.33 -19.85
C SER A 4 -2.21 0.45 -20.20
N GLY A 5 -2.27 1.78 -20.29
CA GLY A 5 -1.13 2.62 -20.64
C GLY A 5 0.03 2.54 -19.64
N PHE A 6 -0.04 1.64 -18.65
CA PHE A 6 0.94 1.44 -17.59
C PHE A 6 1.22 -0.04 -17.30
N LYS A 7 2.31 -0.29 -16.58
CA LYS A 7 2.62 -1.57 -15.92
C LYS A 7 3.08 -1.36 -14.49
N VAL A 8 2.74 -2.30 -13.62
CA VAL A 8 3.25 -2.36 -12.24
C VAL A 8 4.23 -3.53 -12.14
N HIS A 9 5.49 -3.22 -11.79
CA HIS A 9 6.52 -4.22 -11.54
C HIS A 9 6.76 -4.31 -10.04
N SER A 10 6.55 -5.49 -9.44
CA SER A 10 6.81 -5.75 -8.03
C SER A 10 8.22 -6.27 -7.81
N MET A 11 8.80 -5.90 -6.67
CA MET A 11 10.07 -6.41 -6.17
C MET A 11 9.93 -6.66 -4.67
N GLU A 12 10.17 -7.89 -4.22
CA GLU A 12 10.28 -8.20 -2.80
C GLU A 12 11.71 -7.93 -2.34
N LEU A 13 11.88 -7.02 -1.38
CA LEU A 13 13.18 -6.57 -0.89
C LEU A 13 13.21 -6.54 0.65
N GLY A 14 14.42 -6.72 1.19
CA GLY A 14 14.69 -6.59 2.60
C GLY A 14 14.16 -7.71 3.50
N PRO A 15 14.53 -7.64 4.79
CA PRO A 15 14.24 -8.71 5.75
C PRO A 15 12.78 -8.74 6.24
N MET A 16 11.98 -7.73 5.89
CA MET A 16 10.58 -7.62 6.27
C MET A 16 9.62 -7.95 5.13
N GLU A 17 10.14 -8.57 4.04
CA GLU A 17 9.34 -8.98 2.88
C GLU A 17 8.57 -7.82 2.25
N ASN A 18 9.20 -6.61 2.20
CA ASN A 18 8.59 -5.42 1.63
C ASN A 18 8.43 -5.56 0.12
N PHE A 19 7.28 -5.15 -0.40
CA PHE A 19 7.13 -4.90 -1.82
C PHE A 19 7.48 -3.46 -2.16
N VAL A 20 8.46 -3.28 -3.05
CA VAL A 20 8.73 -2.03 -3.74
C VAL A 20 8.16 -2.14 -5.14
N TYR A 21 7.43 -1.13 -5.59
CA TYR A 21 6.80 -1.13 -6.91
C TYR A 21 7.42 -0.10 -7.83
N LEU A 22 7.61 -0.48 -9.10
CA LEU A 22 7.90 0.45 -10.18
C LEU A 22 6.64 0.56 -11.04
N ILE A 23 6.07 1.76 -11.10
CA ILE A 23 4.96 2.09 -12.01
C ILE A 23 5.58 2.63 -13.28
N GLU A 24 5.45 1.89 -14.38
CA GLU A 24 5.90 2.27 -15.73
C GLU A 24 4.75 2.95 -16.48
N ASP A 25 4.96 4.16 -16.97
CA ASP A 25 4.16 4.73 -18.06
C ASP A 25 4.72 4.23 -19.41
N ILE A 26 3.94 3.42 -20.13
CA ILE A 26 4.41 2.73 -21.34
C ILE A 26 4.75 3.72 -22.46
N ALA A 27 4.02 4.84 -22.55
CA ALA A 27 4.17 5.81 -23.63
C ALA A 27 5.45 6.64 -23.49
N SER A 28 5.80 7.08 -22.28
CA SER A 28 6.93 7.96 -22.00
C SER A 28 8.15 7.27 -21.41
N HIS A 29 8.01 6.01 -20.94
CA HIS A 29 9.01 5.30 -20.14
C HIS A 29 9.37 5.98 -18.80
N ARG A 30 8.56 6.97 -18.37
CA ARG A 30 8.68 7.51 -17.01
C ARG A 30 8.28 6.46 -15.99
N CYS A 31 8.94 6.50 -14.85
CA CYS A 31 8.75 5.55 -13.76
C CYS A 31 8.55 6.26 -12.44
N ALA A 32 7.52 5.86 -11.71
CA ALA A 32 7.40 6.18 -10.28
C ALA A 32 7.80 4.96 -9.44
N VAL A 33 8.64 5.18 -8.42
CA VAL A 33 8.99 4.16 -7.44
C VAL A 33 8.12 4.35 -6.21
N VAL A 34 7.40 3.31 -5.81
CA VAL A 34 6.58 3.33 -4.59
C VAL A 34 7.35 2.68 -3.45
N ASP A 35 7.46 3.40 -2.33
CA ASP A 35 8.10 2.97 -1.08
C ASP A 35 9.54 2.43 -1.30
N PRO A 36 10.48 3.26 -1.80
CA PRO A 36 11.85 2.83 -2.03
C PRO A 36 12.54 2.47 -0.72
N ALA A 37 12.85 1.19 -0.55
CA ALA A 37 13.46 0.67 0.66
C ALA A 37 14.52 -0.39 0.37
N TRP A 38 15.41 -0.59 1.34
CA TRP A 38 16.41 -1.64 1.39
C TRP A 38 17.43 -1.57 0.24
N GLU A 39 17.44 -2.52 -0.66
CA GLU A 39 18.43 -2.72 -1.70
C GLU A 39 18.22 -1.81 -2.92
N VAL A 40 18.41 -0.50 -2.78
CA VAL A 40 18.19 0.51 -3.84
C VAL A 40 18.91 0.17 -5.16
N GLY A 41 20.10 -0.42 -5.08
CA GLY A 41 20.82 -0.89 -6.27
C GLY A 41 20.00 -1.89 -7.12
N GLN A 42 19.14 -2.71 -6.51
CA GLN A 42 18.25 -3.61 -7.25
C GLN A 42 17.09 -2.84 -7.89
N ILE A 43 16.56 -1.79 -7.23
CA ILE A 43 15.52 -0.92 -7.78
C ILE A 43 16.04 -0.24 -9.05
N VAL A 44 17.22 0.39 -8.98
CA VAL A 44 17.87 1.04 -10.12
C VAL A 44 18.19 0.05 -11.23
N ALA A 45 18.69 -1.14 -10.90
CA ALA A 45 18.98 -2.19 -11.89
C ALA A 45 17.70 -2.65 -12.60
N ARG A 46 16.58 -2.81 -11.87
CA ARG A 46 15.28 -3.18 -12.45
C ARG A 46 14.75 -2.09 -13.40
N ALA A 47 14.82 -0.81 -13.00
CA ALA A 47 14.44 0.32 -13.86
C ALA A 47 15.28 0.33 -15.15
N ASN A 48 16.61 0.20 -15.04
CA ASN A 48 17.51 0.14 -16.19
C ASN A 48 17.23 -1.06 -17.12
N GLN A 49 16.91 -2.23 -16.57
CA GLN A 49 16.55 -3.42 -17.36
C GLN A 49 15.34 -3.19 -18.26
N HIS A 50 14.39 -2.36 -17.81
CA HIS A 50 13.18 -2.00 -18.54
C HIS A 50 13.33 -0.66 -19.32
N ASN A 51 14.51 -0.02 -19.30
CA ASN A 51 14.78 1.30 -19.88
C ASN A 51 13.83 2.38 -19.33
N LEU A 52 13.56 2.36 -18.02
CA LEU A 52 12.71 3.31 -17.35
C LEU A 52 13.51 4.48 -16.78
N ASP A 53 12.95 5.69 -16.88
CA ASP A 53 13.46 6.90 -16.26
C ASP A 53 12.71 7.15 -14.94
N ILE A 54 13.42 7.01 -13.81
CA ILE A 54 12.82 7.25 -12.48
C ILE A 54 12.68 8.75 -12.29
N THR A 55 11.45 9.23 -12.31
CA THR A 55 11.11 10.66 -12.22
C THR A 55 10.30 11.01 -10.99
N ASP A 56 9.71 10.02 -10.32
CA ASP A 56 8.80 10.21 -9.21
C ASP A 56 9.03 9.13 -8.13
N ILE A 57 8.87 9.50 -6.87
CA ILE A 57 8.85 8.60 -5.70
C ILE A 57 7.51 8.83 -5.00
N LEU A 58 6.73 7.78 -4.80
CA LEU A 58 5.44 7.83 -4.12
C LEU A 58 5.55 7.13 -2.77
N LEU A 59 5.22 7.81 -1.69
CA LEU A 59 5.24 7.21 -0.35
C LEU A 59 3.84 6.86 0.10
N THR A 60 3.61 5.58 0.44
CA THR A 60 2.35 5.17 1.05
C THR A 60 2.27 5.66 2.49
N HIS A 61 3.37 5.61 3.23
CA HIS A 61 3.52 6.11 4.60
C HIS A 61 5.01 6.23 4.98
N SER A 62 5.29 6.70 6.19
CA SER A 62 6.65 7.08 6.62
C SER A 62 7.34 6.10 7.56
N HIS A 63 6.90 4.84 7.68
CA HIS A 63 7.66 3.86 8.44
C HIS A 63 9.01 3.55 7.77
N ASN A 64 10.02 3.33 8.60
CA ASN A 64 11.41 3.24 8.16
C ASN A 64 11.64 2.19 7.07
N ASP A 65 10.96 1.09 7.11
CA ASP A 65 11.06 0.01 6.13
C ASP A 65 10.41 0.31 4.77
N HIS A 66 9.73 1.46 4.61
CA HIS A 66 9.19 1.97 3.35
C HIS A 66 9.96 3.16 2.80
N ILE A 67 10.80 3.80 3.63
CA ILE A 67 11.45 5.08 3.28
C ILE A 67 12.98 5.04 3.36
N ASN A 68 13.58 3.99 3.92
CA ASN A 68 15.01 3.94 4.21
C ASN A 68 15.92 3.95 2.97
N GLY A 69 15.36 3.79 1.77
CA GLY A 69 16.07 3.89 0.49
C GLY A 69 15.92 5.23 -0.22
N ILE A 70 15.12 6.18 0.29
CA ILE A 70 14.82 7.44 -0.42
C ILE A 70 16.10 8.22 -0.74
N GLU A 71 16.95 8.47 0.27
CA GLU A 71 18.16 9.27 0.10
C GLU A 71 19.11 8.61 -0.91
N ASP A 72 19.30 7.30 -0.82
CA ASP A 72 20.14 6.56 -1.76
C ASP A 72 19.54 6.58 -3.18
N LEU A 73 18.23 6.42 -3.34
CA LEU A 73 17.58 6.50 -4.64
C LEU A 73 17.71 7.90 -5.26
N LEU A 74 17.59 8.96 -4.49
CA LEU A 74 17.77 10.35 -4.94
C LEU A 74 19.22 10.66 -5.35
N ASN A 75 20.21 9.89 -4.89
CA ASN A 75 21.59 9.97 -5.40
C ASN A 75 21.74 9.33 -6.79
N HIS A 76 20.81 8.47 -7.21
CA HIS A 76 20.82 7.78 -8.49
C HIS A 76 19.85 8.39 -9.52
N ALA A 77 18.81 9.07 -9.09
CA ALA A 77 17.75 9.61 -9.94
C ALA A 77 17.29 11.01 -9.48
N HIS A 78 16.93 11.87 -10.45
CA HIS A 78 16.29 13.15 -10.17
C HIS A 78 14.77 12.94 -10.11
N ALA A 79 14.27 12.51 -8.95
CA ALA A 79 12.87 12.20 -8.76
C ALA A 79 12.20 13.19 -7.80
N GLU A 80 10.94 13.53 -8.05
CA GLU A 80 10.09 14.28 -7.15
C GLU A 80 9.47 13.32 -6.11
N VAL A 81 9.48 13.71 -4.83
CA VAL A 81 8.92 12.88 -3.76
C VAL A 81 7.52 13.34 -3.41
N HIS A 82 6.55 12.42 -3.48
CA HIS A 82 5.14 12.68 -3.27
C HIS A 82 4.62 11.93 -2.05
N LEU A 83 3.86 12.61 -1.19
CA LEU A 83 3.17 12.01 -0.06
C LEU A 83 1.95 12.86 0.33
N LEU A 84 1.08 12.28 1.15
CA LEU A 84 -0.04 13.02 1.72
C LEU A 84 0.43 14.02 2.78
N LYS A 85 -0.18 15.19 2.81
CA LYS A 85 0.11 16.23 3.80
C LYS A 85 0.00 15.76 5.25
N PRO A 86 -1.01 14.97 5.68
CA PRO A 86 -1.06 14.43 7.04
C PRO A 86 0.14 13.54 7.40
N GLU A 87 0.70 12.80 6.42
CA GLU A 87 1.88 11.98 6.65
C GLU A 87 3.14 12.83 6.82
N TYR A 88 3.28 13.86 5.99
CA TYR A 88 4.38 14.82 6.12
C TYR A 88 4.37 15.54 7.49
N GLU A 89 3.18 15.95 7.95
CA GLU A 89 3.01 16.56 9.27
C GLU A 89 3.31 15.59 10.42
N PHE A 90 2.96 14.31 10.25
CA PHE A 90 3.23 13.23 11.21
C PHE A 90 4.72 12.89 11.27
N TRP A 91 5.39 12.78 10.13
CA TRP A 91 6.81 12.41 10.01
C TRP A 91 7.77 13.54 10.43
N ALA A 92 7.24 14.70 10.82
CA ALA A 92 8.01 15.84 11.33
C ALA A 92 8.99 16.47 10.31
N HIS A 93 8.62 16.46 9.04
CA HIS A 93 9.25 17.28 8.00
C HIS A 93 10.71 16.91 7.65
N GLU A 94 11.06 15.64 7.62
CA GLU A 94 12.42 15.19 7.31
C GLU A 94 12.81 15.28 5.82
N LEU A 95 11.86 15.52 4.91
CA LEU A 95 12.12 15.66 3.48
C LEU A 95 12.31 17.12 3.05
N ASP A 96 13.26 17.38 2.13
CA ASP A 96 13.43 18.69 1.51
C ASP A 96 12.41 18.87 0.37
N LYS A 97 11.43 19.74 0.58
CA LYS A 97 10.43 20.18 -0.40
C LYS A 97 9.68 19.08 -1.15
N PRO A 98 9.07 18.11 -0.47
CA PRO A 98 8.26 17.14 -1.16
C PRO A 98 6.98 17.76 -1.74
N SER A 99 6.42 17.13 -2.77
CA SER A 99 5.09 17.43 -3.27
C SER A 99 4.03 16.87 -2.33
N LEU A 100 3.26 17.77 -1.71
CA LEU A 100 2.22 17.43 -0.74
C LEU A 100 0.85 17.34 -1.40
N HIS A 101 0.17 16.24 -1.18
CA HIS A 101 -1.13 15.94 -1.74
C HIS A 101 -2.22 15.79 -0.67
N HIS A 102 -3.46 15.77 -1.15
CA HIS A 102 -4.65 15.44 -0.36
C HIS A 102 -5.34 14.20 -0.95
N GLY A 103 -6.16 13.55 -0.15
CA GLY A 103 -6.99 12.44 -0.64
C GLY A 103 -7.94 12.92 -1.74
N GLY A 104 -7.94 12.22 -2.87
CA GLY A 104 -8.69 12.55 -4.07
C GLY A 104 -7.88 13.30 -5.14
N ASP A 105 -6.67 13.75 -4.83
CA ASP A 105 -5.77 14.33 -5.84
C ASP A 105 -5.34 13.29 -6.87
N GLU A 106 -4.97 13.77 -8.05
CA GLU A 106 -4.44 12.95 -9.13
C GLU A 106 -3.03 13.42 -9.49
N LEU A 107 -2.12 12.45 -9.64
CA LEU A 107 -0.77 12.64 -10.17
C LEU A 107 -0.72 12.14 -11.61
N THR A 108 0.02 12.83 -12.47
CA THR A 108 0.23 12.41 -13.86
C THR A 108 1.67 11.95 -14.06
N LEU A 109 1.85 10.66 -14.34
CA LEU A 109 3.12 10.06 -14.73
C LEU A 109 3.10 9.80 -16.24
N GLY A 110 3.73 10.67 -17.04
CA GLY A 110 3.60 10.59 -18.51
C GLY A 110 2.13 10.76 -18.94
N GLU A 111 1.54 9.71 -19.52
CA GLU A 111 0.12 9.64 -19.90
C GLU A 111 -0.73 8.89 -18.84
N THR A 112 -0.09 8.31 -17.83
CA THR A 112 -0.74 7.52 -16.79
C THR A 112 -1.25 8.44 -15.67
N THR A 113 -2.53 8.31 -15.32
CA THR A 113 -3.13 8.99 -14.15
C THR A 113 -3.09 8.07 -12.95
N ILE A 114 -2.56 8.57 -11.83
CA ILE A 114 -2.50 7.89 -10.53
C ILE A 114 -3.39 8.67 -9.56
N LYS A 115 -4.44 8.04 -9.04
CA LYS A 115 -5.30 8.63 -8.02
C LYS A 115 -4.74 8.37 -6.65
N ILE A 116 -4.69 9.39 -5.80
CA ILE A 116 -4.19 9.31 -4.44
C ILE A 116 -5.38 9.20 -3.49
N LEU A 117 -5.48 8.07 -2.80
CA LEU A 117 -6.53 7.85 -1.80
C LEU A 117 -5.93 8.04 -0.40
N HIS A 118 -6.58 8.83 0.43
CA HIS A 118 -6.23 8.94 1.85
C HIS A 118 -6.88 7.79 2.60
N THR A 119 -6.06 6.93 3.18
CA THR A 119 -6.47 5.66 3.81
C THR A 119 -5.89 5.53 5.23
N PRO A 120 -6.26 6.44 6.16
CA PRO A 120 -5.69 6.50 7.49
C PRO A 120 -6.04 5.26 8.33
N GLY A 121 -5.19 4.96 9.30
CA GLY A 121 -5.40 3.87 10.24
C GLY A 121 -4.11 3.18 10.65
N HIS A 122 -3.23 2.85 9.71
CA HIS A 122 -1.88 2.39 9.99
C HIS A 122 -0.98 3.57 10.40
N THR A 123 -1.02 4.65 9.62
CA THR A 123 -0.52 5.99 9.99
C THR A 123 -1.60 7.03 9.71
N PRO A 124 -1.47 8.29 10.22
CA PRO A 124 -2.46 9.33 9.99
C PRO A 124 -2.59 9.76 8.53
N GLY A 125 -1.53 9.63 7.75
CA GLY A 125 -1.46 10.03 6.36
C GLY A 125 -1.21 8.88 5.40
N SER A 126 -1.50 7.63 5.79
CA SER A 126 -1.41 6.49 4.88
C SER A 126 -2.16 6.74 3.58
N ALA A 127 -1.54 6.39 2.46
CA ALA A 127 -2.05 6.56 1.11
C ALA A 127 -2.13 5.24 0.35
N CYS A 128 -3.15 5.11 -0.50
CA CYS A 128 -3.17 4.12 -1.56
C CYS A 128 -3.10 4.81 -2.91
N TYR A 129 -2.44 4.19 -3.89
CA TYR A 129 -2.27 4.70 -5.25
C TYR A 129 -3.03 3.83 -6.24
N GLN A 130 -4.10 4.38 -6.83
CA GLN A 130 -4.96 3.66 -7.77
C GLN A 130 -4.61 4.01 -9.21
N LEU A 131 -4.43 2.99 -10.06
CA LEU A 131 -4.17 3.09 -11.49
C LEU A 131 -5.16 2.17 -12.23
N GLY A 132 -6.07 2.73 -13.00
CA GLY A 132 -7.09 1.91 -13.68
C GLY A 132 -7.78 0.94 -12.73
N ASN A 133 -7.59 -0.36 -12.94
CA ASN A 133 -8.15 -1.43 -12.10
C ASN A 133 -7.11 -2.08 -11.16
N GLU A 134 -6.04 -1.38 -10.85
CA GLU A 134 -4.98 -1.81 -9.91
C GLU A 134 -4.81 -0.76 -8.80
N ILE A 135 -4.46 -1.20 -7.59
CA ILE A 135 -4.24 -0.32 -6.45
C ILE A 135 -3.08 -0.82 -5.59
N ILE A 136 -2.10 0.07 -5.35
CA ILE A 136 -1.00 -0.17 -4.41
C ILE A 136 -1.47 0.34 -3.05
N THR A 137 -1.52 -0.54 -2.06
CA THR A 137 -2.19 -0.28 -0.78
C THR A 137 -1.24 -0.04 0.40
N GLY A 138 0.07 -0.21 0.20
CA GLY A 138 1.02 -0.14 1.31
C GLY A 138 0.54 -0.99 2.49
N ASP A 139 0.66 -0.44 3.68
CA ASP A 139 0.25 -1.11 4.93
C ASP A 139 -1.21 -0.84 5.34
N THR A 140 -2.00 -0.26 4.45
CA THR A 140 -3.44 -0.16 4.69
C THR A 140 -4.11 -1.52 4.57
N LEU A 141 -3.81 -2.27 3.49
CA LEU A 141 -4.46 -3.55 3.19
C LEU A 141 -3.45 -4.54 2.63
N PHE A 142 -3.22 -5.63 3.36
CA PHE A 142 -2.45 -6.78 2.89
C PHE A 142 -3.36 -7.84 2.27
N VAL A 143 -2.80 -8.76 1.50
CA VAL A 143 -3.56 -9.93 1.08
C VAL A 143 -3.98 -10.70 2.35
N PHE A 144 -5.29 -10.79 2.58
CA PHE A 144 -5.93 -11.38 3.75
C PHE A 144 -5.52 -10.82 5.11
N GLY A 145 -5.09 -9.55 5.14
CA GLY A 145 -4.70 -8.85 6.37
C GLY A 145 -4.85 -7.35 6.25
N CYS A 146 -4.50 -6.62 7.29
CA CYS A 146 -4.32 -5.17 7.27
C CYS A 146 -3.16 -4.76 8.18
N GLY A 147 -2.65 -3.56 7.98
CA GLY A 147 -1.59 -2.99 8.78
C GLY A 147 -1.94 -2.93 10.27
N ARG A 148 -0.91 -2.96 11.10
CA ARG A 148 -1.07 -2.80 12.56
C ARG A 148 -1.45 -1.36 12.89
N CYS A 149 -2.17 -1.19 13.99
CA CYS A 149 -2.68 0.12 14.44
C CYS A 149 -2.19 0.49 15.86
N ASP A 150 -1.25 -0.26 16.40
CA ASP A 150 -0.72 -0.11 17.77
C ASP A 150 0.63 0.63 17.81
N MET A 151 1.12 1.10 16.67
CA MET A 151 2.31 1.95 16.56
C MET A 151 1.93 3.43 16.67
N SER A 152 2.94 4.30 16.81
CA SER A 152 2.73 5.76 16.81
C SER A 152 1.94 6.20 15.59
N GLY A 153 0.90 7.00 15.78
CA GLY A 153 0.00 7.45 14.71
C GLY A 153 -1.08 6.45 14.30
N GLY A 154 -0.98 5.18 14.74
CA GLY A 154 -1.97 4.15 14.44
C GLY A 154 -3.33 4.41 15.09
N ASN A 155 -4.41 4.10 14.38
CA ASN A 155 -5.78 4.30 14.84
C ASN A 155 -6.68 3.19 14.25
N PRO A 156 -7.10 2.21 15.03
CA PRO A 156 -7.88 1.08 14.53
C PRO A 156 -9.32 1.46 14.13
N GLU A 157 -9.89 2.51 14.70
CA GLU A 157 -11.20 3.04 14.29
C GLU A 157 -11.11 3.67 12.88
N HIS A 158 -10.05 4.43 12.61
CA HIS A 158 -9.79 4.95 11.26
C HIS A 158 -9.55 3.81 10.27
N MET A 159 -8.79 2.77 10.64
CA MET A 159 -8.59 1.59 9.81
C MET A 159 -9.91 0.92 9.45
N PHE A 160 -10.81 0.76 10.40
CA PHE A 160 -12.15 0.21 10.17
C PHE A 160 -12.92 1.03 9.11
N GLU A 161 -12.98 2.35 9.28
CA GLU A 161 -13.70 3.22 8.33
C GLU A 161 -13.02 3.23 6.95
N THR A 162 -11.70 3.21 6.91
CA THR A 162 -10.92 3.09 5.67
C THR A 162 -11.26 1.80 4.92
N LEU A 163 -11.19 0.65 5.56
CA LEU A 163 -11.49 -0.64 4.92
C LEU A 163 -12.97 -0.74 4.50
N LYS A 164 -13.87 -0.18 5.29
CA LYS A 164 -15.30 -0.11 4.96
C LYS A 164 -15.54 0.77 3.72
N ASP A 165 -14.87 1.91 3.60
CA ASP A 165 -14.95 2.78 2.43
C ASP A 165 -14.39 2.09 1.18
N MET A 166 -13.21 1.45 1.28
CA MET A 166 -12.62 0.67 0.18
C MET A 166 -13.58 -0.43 -0.30
N LYS A 167 -14.17 -1.18 0.62
CA LYS A 167 -15.17 -2.23 0.33
C LYS A 167 -16.39 -1.70 -0.43
N GLN A 168 -16.80 -0.46 -0.19
CA GLN A 168 -17.98 0.14 -0.80
C GLN A 168 -17.71 0.79 -2.16
N ARG A 169 -16.52 1.36 -2.35
CA ARG A 169 -16.20 2.22 -3.51
C ARG A 169 -15.40 1.54 -4.59
N LEU A 170 -14.51 0.60 -4.22
CA LEU A 170 -13.65 -0.04 -5.19
C LEU A 170 -14.40 -1.18 -5.91
N PRO A 171 -14.14 -1.38 -7.22
CA PRO A 171 -14.69 -2.51 -7.94
C PRO A 171 -14.14 -3.83 -7.42
N GLN A 172 -14.95 -4.90 -7.46
CA GLN A 172 -14.57 -6.20 -6.90
C GLN A 172 -13.40 -6.87 -7.63
N ASP A 173 -13.19 -6.55 -8.89
CA ASP A 173 -12.07 -7.03 -9.70
C ASP A 173 -10.81 -6.16 -9.59
N MET A 174 -10.82 -5.12 -8.72
CA MET A 174 -9.63 -4.31 -8.40
C MET A 174 -8.50 -5.21 -7.92
N LEU A 175 -7.35 -5.19 -8.61
CA LEU A 175 -6.16 -5.92 -8.21
C LEU A 175 -5.40 -5.16 -7.13
N ILE A 176 -5.11 -5.83 -6.02
CA ILE A 176 -4.49 -5.24 -4.83
C ILE A 176 -3.02 -5.63 -4.76
N HIS A 177 -2.15 -4.63 -4.63
CA HIS A 177 -0.71 -4.72 -4.46
C HIS A 177 -0.34 -4.23 -3.05
N PRO A 178 -0.04 -5.12 -2.09
CA PRO A 178 0.21 -4.76 -0.68
C PRO A 178 1.62 -4.22 -0.42
N GLY A 179 1.86 -3.67 0.77
CA GLY A 179 3.20 -3.23 1.19
C GLY A 179 4.16 -4.37 1.53
N HIS A 180 3.64 -5.58 1.88
CA HIS A 180 4.45 -6.73 2.28
C HIS A 180 3.91 -8.05 1.73
N ASN A 181 4.83 -9.04 1.56
CA ASN A 181 4.51 -10.41 1.12
C ASN A 181 4.18 -11.34 2.29
N TYR A 182 3.23 -10.96 3.14
CA TYR A 182 2.86 -11.75 4.33
C TYR A 182 1.86 -12.87 4.06
N SER A 183 1.46 -13.09 2.82
CA SER A 183 0.39 -14.04 2.48
C SER A 183 0.87 -15.18 1.58
N VAL A 184 0.00 -16.17 1.41
CA VAL A 184 0.18 -17.28 0.44
C VAL A 184 0.12 -16.82 -1.02
N LYS A 185 -0.26 -15.55 -1.26
CA LYS A 185 -0.32 -14.90 -2.58
C LYS A 185 0.31 -13.51 -2.49
N GLU A 186 1.02 -13.10 -3.54
CA GLU A 186 1.60 -11.76 -3.64
C GLU A 186 0.53 -10.68 -3.89
N THR A 187 -0.52 -11.02 -4.63
CA THR A 187 -1.63 -10.13 -4.99
C THR A 187 -2.97 -10.87 -4.94
N CYS A 188 -4.06 -10.14 -4.81
CA CYS A 188 -5.40 -10.70 -4.92
C CYS A 188 -6.39 -9.64 -5.41
N THR A 189 -7.60 -10.04 -5.78
CA THR A 189 -8.68 -9.09 -6.08
C THR A 189 -9.38 -8.61 -4.82
N LEU A 190 -10.12 -7.49 -4.92
CA LEU A 190 -11.00 -7.07 -3.82
C LEU A 190 -12.07 -8.14 -3.53
N ALA A 191 -12.54 -8.88 -4.53
CA ALA A 191 -13.46 -10.00 -4.32
C ALA A 191 -12.84 -11.08 -3.42
N ASP A 192 -11.56 -11.46 -3.65
CA ASP A 192 -10.82 -12.39 -2.77
C ASP A 192 -10.73 -11.84 -1.33
N GLN A 193 -10.50 -10.54 -1.18
CA GLN A 193 -10.45 -9.87 0.13
C GLN A 193 -11.81 -9.92 0.84
N LEU A 194 -12.90 -9.64 0.12
CA LEU A 194 -14.25 -9.70 0.68
C LEU A 194 -14.66 -11.10 1.14
N GLU A 195 -14.10 -12.13 0.52
CA GLU A 195 -14.35 -13.52 0.90
C GLU A 195 -13.41 -14.00 2.00
N GLY A 196 -12.11 -13.67 1.90
CA GLY A 196 -11.05 -14.30 2.68
C GLY A 196 -10.34 -13.42 3.70
N ASN A 197 -10.52 -12.09 3.68
CA ASN A 197 -9.86 -11.24 4.65
C ASN A 197 -10.69 -11.10 5.94
N PRO A 198 -10.20 -11.57 7.10
CA PRO A 198 -10.96 -11.50 8.36
C PRO A 198 -11.42 -10.09 8.69
N PHE A 199 -10.61 -9.06 8.40
CA PHE A 199 -10.93 -7.67 8.69
C PHE A 199 -12.08 -7.11 7.85
N MET A 200 -12.38 -7.70 6.69
CA MET A 200 -13.51 -7.31 5.83
C MET A 200 -14.87 -7.84 6.31
N HIS A 201 -14.89 -8.69 7.35
CA HIS A 201 -16.11 -9.33 7.84
C HIS A 201 -16.76 -8.60 9.02
N TYR A 202 -16.06 -7.67 9.66
CA TYR A 202 -16.61 -6.89 10.79
C TYR A 202 -17.55 -5.80 10.28
N GLU A 203 -18.67 -5.62 11.00
CA GLU A 203 -19.73 -4.69 10.63
C GLU A 203 -19.74 -3.44 11.52
N ASP A 204 -19.07 -3.50 12.68
CA ASP A 204 -18.95 -2.42 13.65
C ASP A 204 -17.49 -2.21 14.09
N ALA A 205 -17.19 -0.98 14.50
CA ALA A 205 -15.85 -0.58 14.89
C ALA A 205 -15.37 -1.26 16.17
N GLU A 206 -16.23 -1.47 17.16
CA GLU A 206 -15.84 -2.03 18.46
C GLU A 206 -15.28 -3.45 18.33
N THR A 207 -15.99 -4.31 17.61
CA THR A 207 -15.55 -5.70 17.38
C THR A 207 -14.33 -5.75 16.45
N PHE A 208 -14.25 -4.89 15.44
CA PHE A 208 -13.05 -4.75 14.59
C PHE A 208 -11.82 -4.35 15.42
N VAL A 209 -11.94 -3.30 16.24
CA VAL A 209 -10.85 -2.80 17.10
C VAL A 209 -10.40 -3.89 18.07
N ASN A 210 -11.34 -4.59 18.73
CA ASN A 210 -10.99 -5.70 19.61
C ASN A 210 -10.21 -6.78 18.85
N TYR A 211 -10.65 -7.17 17.67
CA TYR A 211 -9.96 -8.17 16.86
C TYR A 211 -8.57 -7.68 16.44
N ARG A 212 -8.43 -6.46 15.87
CA ARG A 212 -7.15 -5.92 15.40
C ARG A 212 -6.13 -5.79 16.54
N MET A 213 -6.56 -5.25 17.70
CA MET A 213 -5.66 -4.85 18.79
C MET A 213 -5.34 -5.98 19.76
N HIS A 214 -6.23 -6.96 19.92
CA HIS A 214 -6.12 -7.93 21.01
C HIS A 214 -6.14 -9.40 20.58
N VAL A 215 -6.61 -9.70 19.36
CA VAL A 215 -6.85 -11.08 18.92
C VAL A 215 -5.96 -11.47 17.76
N HIS A 216 -5.95 -10.70 16.69
CA HIS A 216 -5.33 -11.06 15.42
C HIS A 216 -3.86 -11.50 15.59
N ASP A 217 -3.00 -10.71 16.21
CA ASP A 217 -1.58 -10.98 16.35
C ASP A 217 -1.25 -12.21 17.22
N ARG A 218 -2.25 -12.70 18.00
CA ARG A 218 -2.11 -13.90 18.82
C ARG A 218 -2.64 -15.16 18.14
N THR A 219 -3.46 -14.99 17.11
CA THR A 219 -4.20 -16.10 16.47
C THR A 219 -3.87 -16.25 15.00
N ARG A 220 -3.19 -15.26 14.38
CA ARG A 220 -2.81 -15.30 12.97
C ARG A 220 -1.82 -16.42 12.72
N ASN A 221 -1.97 -17.07 11.56
CA ASN A 221 -0.96 -17.94 11.00
C ASN A 221 -0.20 -17.18 9.91
N GLU A 222 1.09 -17.31 9.87
CA GLU A 222 1.93 -16.82 8.78
C GLU A 222 2.39 -18.04 7.93
N PRO A 223 2.36 -17.91 6.60
CA PRO A 223 1.79 -16.80 5.82
C PRO A 223 0.26 -16.68 6.00
N TYR A 224 -0.29 -15.47 5.79
CA TYR A 224 -1.74 -15.26 5.83
C TYR A 224 -2.43 -16.08 4.75
N ASP A 225 -3.48 -16.78 5.14
CA ASP A 225 -4.39 -17.49 4.23
C ASP A 225 -5.82 -16.98 4.41
N ALA A 226 -6.67 -17.27 3.44
CA ALA A 226 -8.05 -16.83 3.47
C ALA A 226 -8.82 -17.40 4.66
N ILE A 227 -9.52 -16.54 5.39
CA ILE A 227 -10.41 -16.90 6.49
C ILE A 227 -11.81 -16.35 6.20
N SER A 228 -12.75 -17.24 5.91
CA SER A 228 -14.13 -16.86 5.65
C SER A 228 -14.88 -16.39 6.90
N LYS A 229 -15.95 -15.62 6.68
CA LYS A 229 -16.86 -15.18 7.75
C LYS A 229 -17.40 -16.35 8.59
N GLN A 230 -17.63 -17.51 7.95
CA GLN A 230 -18.10 -18.70 8.65
C GLN A 230 -17.04 -19.29 9.59
N GLN A 231 -15.78 -19.33 9.17
CA GLN A 231 -14.66 -19.80 10.01
C GLN A 231 -14.48 -18.91 11.24
N LEU A 232 -14.57 -17.57 11.08
CA LEU A 232 -14.51 -16.64 12.21
C LEU A 232 -15.67 -16.86 13.21
N LYS A 233 -16.88 -17.10 12.71
CA LYS A 233 -18.04 -17.43 13.58
C LYS A 233 -17.82 -18.74 14.36
N ILE A 234 -17.30 -19.78 13.71
CA ILE A 234 -16.99 -21.06 14.37
C ILE A 234 -15.92 -20.87 15.45
N ALA A 235 -14.95 -19.97 15.22
CA ALA A 235 -13.91 -19.64 16.17
C ALA A 235 -14.35 -18.67 17.29
N ASN A 236 -15.60 -18.20 17.29
CA ASN A 236 -16.13 -17.14 18.16
C ASN A 236 -15.33 -15.82 18.09
N LEU A 237 -14.91 -15.43 16.89
CA LEU A 237 -14.14 -14.22 16.61
C LEU A 237 -14.98 -13.13 15.89
N LEU A 238 -16.26 -13.43 15.62
CA LEU A 238 -17.28 -12.50 15.07
C LEU A 238 -18.50 -12.48 15.95
#